data_c557741862740211ac249c7c13c8a13a
#
_entry.id   c557741862740211ac249c7c13c8a13a
#
_cell.length_a   1.000
_cell.length_b   1.000
_cell.length_c   1.000
_cell.angle_alpha   90.00
_cell.angle_beta   90.00
_cell.angle_gamma   90.00
#
_symmetry.space_group_name_H-M   'P 1'
#
loop_
_entity.id
_entity.type
_entity.pdbx_description
1 polymer ?
#
loop_
_entity_poly.entity_id
_entity_poly.type
_entity_poly.pdbx_seq_one_letter_code
_entity_poly.pdbx_strand_id
1 'polypeptide(L)'
;MPAMLFATAAALVLNLSAGTRPGTYNERWLCDLWAGAQCHATACQKDGKARCEAVSKQCEATSRTSTVDAARAEKKAACARALLKAECGAAKPAECEGLL
;
A
#
# COMPACT_ATOMS: atom_id res chain seq x y z
N MET A 1 -0.23 36.37 -2.33
CA MET A 1 -0.18 35.33 -3.34
C MET A 1 -1.08 34.17 -2.94
N PRO A 2 -2.39 34.29 -3.25
CA PRO A 2 -3.35 33.27 -2.81
C PRO A 2 -3.04 31.88 -3.36
N ALA A 3 -2.57 31.77 -4.59
CA ALA A 3 -2.29 30.49 -5.22
C ALA A 3 -1.24 29.66 -4.49
N MET A 4 -0.25 30.33 -3.89
CA MET A 4 0.81 29.65 -3.13
C MET A 4 0.27 29.07 -1.83
N LEU A 5 -0.67 29.74 -1.17
CA LEU A 5 -1.29 29.26 0.06
C LEU A 5 -2.13 28.01 -0.19
N PHE A 6 -2.86 27.96 -1.31
CA PHE A 6 -3.64 26.79 -1.68
C PHE A 6 -2.75 25.58 -1.95
N ALA A 7 -1.64 25.76 -2.65
CA ALA A 7 -0.72 24.68 -2.93
C ALA A 7 -0.15 24.10 -1.65
N THR A 8 0.19 24.92 -0.68
CA THR A 8 0.71 24.48 0.61
C THR A 8 -0.33 23.66 1.38
N ALA A 9 -1.57 24.11 1.40
CA ALA A 9 -2.65 23.40 2.08
C ALA A 9 -2.89 22.02 1.44
N ALA A 10 -2.87 21.93 0.12
CA ALA A 10 -3.03 20.66 -0.58
C ALA A 10 -1.91 19.66 -0.24
N ALA A 11 -0.67 20.14 -0.16
CA ALA A 11 0.45 19.30 0.21
C ALA A 11 0.32 18.75 1.63
N LEU A 12 -0.14 19.55 2.57
CA LEU A 12 -0.38 19.11 3.94
C LEU A 12 -1.46 18.02 4.03
N VAL A 13 -2.54 18.18 3.28
CA VAL A 13 -3.61 17.19 3.24
C VAL A 13 -3.11 15.85 2.71
N LEU A 14 -2.30 15.88 1.65
CA LEU A 14 -1.72 14.66 1.08
C LEU A 14 -0.80 13.96 2.08
N ASN A 15 0.00 14.69 2.81
CA ASN A 15 0.88 14.12 3.83
C ASN A 15 0.09 13.44 4.94
N LEU A 16 -0.99 14.06 5.40
CA LEU A 16 -1.82 13.48 6.44
C LEU A 16 -2.52 12.19 6.00
N SER A 17 -2.85 12.06 4.71
CA SER A 17 -3.51 10.87 4.20
C SER A 17 -2.56 9.71 3.95
N ALA A 18 -1.26 9.97 3.73
CA ALA A 18 -0.29 8.97 3.32
C ALA A 18 0.70 8.56 4.41
N GLY A 19 0.95 9.43 5.40
CA GLY A 19 1.94 9.13 6.42
C GLY A 19 1.85 10.06 7.61
N THR A 20 2.62 9.75 8.65
CA THR A 20 2.63 10.51 9.90
C THR A 20 3.75 11.55 9.97
N ARG A 21 4.80 11.37 9.18
CA ARG A 21 5.97 12.25 9.15
C ARG A 21 6.53 12.34 7.74
N PRO A 22 7.22 13.45 7.40
CA PRO A 22 8.00 13.50 6.17
C PRO A 22 9.01 12.36 6.14
N GLY A 23 9.09 11.63 5.04
CA GLY A 23 10.06 10.55 4.85
C GLY A 23 9.67 9.20 5.43
N THR A 24 8.49 9.08 6.08
CA THR A 24 8.01 7.81 6.61
C THR A 24 6.54 7.58 6.28
N TYR A 25 6.14 6.31 6.31
CA TYR A 25 4.75 5.89 6.14
C TYR A 25 4.34 5.06 7.35
N ASN A 26 3.06 5.05 7.65
CA ASN A 26 2.53 4.15 8.68
C ASN A 26 2.60 2.72 8.18
N GLU A 27 3.24 1.84 8.96
CA GLU A 27 3.45 0.45 8.58
C GLU A 27 2.15 -0.33 8.51
N ARG A 28 1.21 -0.09 9.43
CA ARG A 28 -0.09 -0.77 9.42
C ARG A 28 -0.90 -0.38 8.19
N TRP A 29 -0.89 0.90 7.83
CA TRP A 29 -1.56 1.37 6.61
C TRP A 29 -1.00 0.67 5.38
N LEU A 30 0.34 0.59 5.27
CA LEU A 30 0.99 -0.07 4.15
C LEU A 30 0.66 -1.57 4.12
N CYS A 31 0.64 -2.21 5.28
CA CYS A 31 0.28 -3.63 5.37
C CYS A 31 -1.15 -3.87 4.90
N ASP A 32 -2.10 -3.03 5.32
CA ASP A 32 -3.50 -3.15 4.90
C ASP A 32 -3.66 -2.96 3.41
N LEU A 33 -2.96 -1.99 2.81
CA LEU A 33 -2.96 -1.78 1.37
C LEU A 33 -2.41 -3.02 0.64
N TRP A 34 -1.29 -3.55 1.12
CA TRP A 34 -0.65 -4.73 0.56
C TRP A 34 -1.55 -5.96 0.66
N ALA A 35 -2.18 -6.16 1.81
CA ALA A 35 -3.11 -7.27 2.01
C ALA A 35 -4.30 -7.18 1.05
N GLY A 36 -4.88 -6.00 0.90
CA GLY A 36 -5.96 -5.78 -0.05
C GLY A 36 -5.57 -6.11 -1.49
N ALA A 37 -4.36 -5.70 -1.88
CA ALA A 37 -3.84 -5.99 -3.21
C ALA A 37 -3.62 -7.49 -3.41
N GLN A 38 -3.05 -8.17 -2.43
CA GLN A 38 -2.84 -9.62 -2.50
C GLN A 38 -4.16 -10.38 -2.56
N CYS A 39 -5.15 -9.97 -1.76
CA CYS A 39 -6.47 -10.58 -1.80
C CYS A 39 -7.11 -10.43 -3.17
N HIS A 40 -7.00 -9.25 -3.78
CA HIS A 40 -7.52 -9.01 -5.12
C HIS A 40 -6.80 -9.88 -6.17
N ALA A 41 -5.47 -9.90 -6.11
CA ALA A 41 -4.66 -10.61 -7.09
C ALA A 41 -4.84 -12.14 -7.07
N THR A 42 -5.23 -12.69 -5.93
CA THR A 42 -5.40 -14.13 -5.76
C THR A 42 -6.86 -14.57 -5.69
N ALA A 43 -7.81 -13.66 -5.80
CA ALA A 43 -9.23 -13.95 -5.62
C ALA A 43 -9.77 -15.07 -6.53
N CYS A 44 -9.24 -15.17 -7.75
CA CYS A 44 -9.67 -16.18 -8.73
C CYS A 44 -8.93 -17.51 -8.58
N GLN A 45 -7.97 -17.59 -7.67
CA GLN A 45 -7.19 -18.81 -7.48
C GLN A 45 -7.86 -19.76 -6.48
N LYS A 46 -7.59 -21.04 -6.61
CA LYS A 46 -8.21 -22.07 -5.78
C LYS A 46 -7.99 -21.85 -4.29
N ASP A 47 -6.79 -21.44 -3.92
CA ASP A 47 -6.41 -21.19 -2.52
C ASP A 47 -6.40 -19.70 -2.17
N GLY A 48 -7.00 -18.87 -3.01
CA GLY A 48 -6.96 -17.41 -2.84
C GLY A 48 -7.53 -16.93 -1.53
N LYS A 49 -8.62 -17.51 -1.07
CA LYS A 49 -9.24 -17.15 0.20
C LYS A 49 -8.30 -17.41 1.38
N ALA A 50 -7.66 -18.57 1.40
CA ALA A 50 -6.73 -18.94 2.47
C ALA A 50 -5.50 -18.02 2.49
N ARG A 51 -4.98 -17.68 1.30
CA ARG A 51 -3.86 -16.74 1.20
C ARG A 51 -4.24 -15.35 1.67
N CYS A 52 -5.42 -14.88 1.29
CA CYS A 52 -5.94 -13.58 1.72
C CYS A 52 -6.06 -13.51 3.24
N GLU A 53 -6.63 -14.52 3.86
CA GLU A 53 -6.77 -14.58 5.30
C GLU A 53 -5.41 -14.57 6.01
N ALA A 54 -4.43 -15.30 5.48
CA ALA A 54 -3.08 -15.34 6.05
C ALA A 54 -2.41 -13.98 6.03
N VAL A 55 -2.47 -13.27 4.92
CA VAL A 55 -1.90 -11.93 4.79
C VAL A 55 -2.61 -10.93 5.71
N SER A 56 -3.92 -11.02 5.81
CA SER A 56 -4.71 -10.15 6.67
C SER A 56 -4.36 -10.35 8.16
N LYS A 57 -4.14 -11.59 8.58
CA LYS A 57 -3.71 -11.88 9.94
C LYS A 57 -2.35 -11.30 10.27
N GLN A 58 -1.42 -11.33 9.33
CA GLN A 58 -0.12 -10.69 9.51
C GLN A 58 -0.26 -9.20 9.77
N CYS A 59 -1.19 -8.55 9.06
CA CYS A 59 -1.43 -7.13 9.27
C CYS A 59 -2.05 -6.83 10.62
N GLU A 60 -2.92 -7.69 11.13
CA GLU A 60 -3.51 -7.52 12.46
C GLU A 60 -2.43 -7.49 13.55
N ALA A 61 -1.33 -8.21 13.35
CA ALA A 61 -0.21 -8.24 14.29
C ALA A 61 0.70 -7.01 14.16
N THR A 62 0.56 -6.22 13.12
CA THR A 62 1.40 -5.03 12.91
C THR A 62 0.92 -3.88 13.78
N SER A 63 1.86 -3.25 14.49
CA SER A 63 1.56 -2.10 15.34
C SER A 63 0.99 -0.94 14.53
N ARG A 64 0.01 -0.25 15.08
CA ARG A 64 -0.59 0.94 14.45
C ARG A 64 0.28 2.18 14.56
N THR A 65 1.33 2.12 15.39
CA THR A 65 2.25 3.24 15.60
C THR A 65 3.59 3.06 14.91
N SER A 66 3.86 1.88 14.35
CA SER A 66 5.11 1.63 13.62
C SER A 66 5.15 2.39 12.31
N THR A 67 6.34 2.85 11.93
CA THR A 67 6.57 3.55 10.68
C THR A 67 7.61 2.82 9.83
N VAL A 68 7.59 3.07 8.54
CA VAL A 68 8.51 2.47 7.58
C VAL A 68 9.07 3.56 6.69
N ASP A 69 10.32 3.38 6.26
CA ASP A 69 11.00 4.30 5.36
C ASP A 69 10.19 4.56 4.09
N ALA A 70 10.09 5.85 3.70
CA ALA A 70 9.27 6.26 2.56
C ALA A 70 9.71 5.59 1.25
N ALA A 71 11.01 5.47 1.00
CA ALA A 71 11.48 4.90 -0.26
C ALA A 71 11.01 3.45 -0.42
N ARG A 72 11.11 2.67 0.65
CA ARG A 72 10.65 1.26 0.63
C ARG A 72 9.12 1.18 0.57
N ALA A 73 8.46 2.04 1.32
CA ALA A 73 7.00 2.07 1.37
C ALA A 73 6.40 2.46 0.02
N GLU A 74 6.96 3.45 -0.65
CA GLU A 74 6.46 3.90 -1.96
C GLU A 74 6.58 2.82 -3.01
N LYS A 75 7.68 2.08 -3.02
CA LYS A 75 7.85 0.96 -3.94
C LYS A 75 6.78 -0.12 -3.72
N LYS A 76 6.56 -0.48 -2.47
CA LYS A 76 5.56 -1.48 -2.11
C LYS A 76 4.14 -0.98 -2.41
N ALA A 77 3.86 0.28 -2.11
CA ALA A 77 2.56 0.89 -2.41
C ALA A 77 2.29 0.96 -3.91
N ALA A 78 3.29 1.29 -4.71
CA ALA A 78 3.16 1.31 -6.16
C ALA A 78 2.81 -0.08 -6.71
N CYS A 79 3.48 -1.11 -6.21
CA CYS A 79 3.17 -2.49 -6.56
C CYS A 79 1.72 -2.84 -6.17
N ALA A 80 1.32 -2.52 -4.94
CA ALA A 80 -0.02 -2.81 -4.46
C ALA A 80 -1.10 -2.14 -5.32
N ARG A 81 -0.91 -0.87 -5.68
CA ARG A 81 -1.85 -0.15 -6.54
C ARG A 81 -1.93 -0.75 -7.93
N ALA A 82 -0.80 -1.18 -8.48
CA ALA A 82 -0.78 -1.85 -9.78
C ALA A 82 -1.53 -3.18 -9.73
N LEU A 83 -1.35 -3.96 -8.67
CA LEU A 83 -2.09 -5.21 -8.48
C LEU A 83 -3.59 -4.98 -8.37
N LEU A 84 -4.01 -3.92 -7.70
CA LEU A 84 -5.43 -3.59 -7.55
C LEU A 84 -6.08 -3.19 -8.88
N LYS A 85 -5.30 -2.65 -9.82
CA LYS A 85 -5.79 -2.29 -11.16
C LYS A 85 -5.79 -3.45 -12.12
N ALA A 86 -4.95 -4.46 -11.87
CA ALA A 86 -4.84 -5.63 -12.73
C ALA A 86 -5.97 -6.62 -12.45
N GLU A 87 -6.29 -7.42 -13.45
CA GLU A 87 -7.22 -8.55 -13.27
C GLU A 87 -6.52 -9.68 -12.51
N CYS A 88 -7.28 -10.44 -11.74
CA CYS A 88 -6.75 -11.62 -11.06
C CYS A 88 -6.18 -12.60 -12.11
N GLY A 89 -4.98 -13.09 -11.85
CA GLY A 89 -4.29 -14.00 -12.76
C GLY A 89 -3.49 -13.32 -13.85
N ALA A 90 -3.50 -11.98 -13.91
CA ALA A 90 -2.67 -11.25 -14.87
C ALA A 90 -1.18 -11.40 -14.56
N ALA A 91 -0.34 -11.10 -15.55
CA ALA A 91 1.10 -11.11 -15.38
C ALA A 91 1.53 -10.11 -14.30
N LYS A 92 2.64 -10.41 -13.63
CA LYS A 92 3.19 -9.54 -12.59
C LYS A 92 3.44 -8.13 -13.13
N PRO A 93 2.89 -7.06 -12.52
CA PRO A 93 3.18 -5.70 -12.94
C PRO A 93 4.66 -5.34 -12.78
N ALA A 94 5.15 -4.44 -13.63
CA ALA A 94 6.54 -3.97 -13.54
C ALA A 94 6.87 -3.35 -12.18
N GLU A 95 5.90 -2.67 -11.58
CA GLU A 95 6.04 -2.04 -10.26
C GLU A 95 6.33 -3.06 -9.15
N CYS A 96 6.03 -4.34 -9.39
CA CYS A 96 6.22 -5.41 -8.42
C CYS A 96 7.55 -6.13 -8.54
N GLU A 97 8.43 -5.66 -9.43
CA GLU A 97 9.74 -6.28 -9.64
C GLU A 97 10.53 -6.31 -8.34
N GLY A 98 11.00 -7.49 -7.95
CA GLY A 98 11.73 -7.68 -6.70
C GLY A 98 10.87 -7.81 -5.44
N LEU A 99 9.55 -7.66 -5.55
CA LEU A 99 8.62 -7.75 -4.40
C LEU A 99 7.76 -9.03 -4.42
N LEU A 100 7.63 -9.62 -5.57
CA LEU A 100 6.85 -10.86 -5.73
C LEU A 100 7.72 -11.97 -6.32
#